data_236e22294ba33ae16c7b39f05fda6a42
#
_entry.id   236e22294ba33ae16c7b39f05fda6a42
#
_cell.length_a   1.000
_cell.length_b   1.000
_cell.length_c   1.000
_cell.angle_alpha   90.00
_cell.angle_beta   90.00
_cell.angle_gamma   90.00
#
_symmetry.space_group_name_H-M   'P 1'
#
loop_
_entity.id
_entity.type
_entity.pdbx_description
1 polymer ?
#
loop_
_entity_poly.entity_id
_entity_poly.type
_entity_poly.pdbx_seq_one_letter_code
_entity_poly.pdbx_strand_id
1 'polypeptide(L)'
;MVQKYSVWSWLFVVAIVAVSLWSCGGTGDSNQKIAGPAQDSTEAPLQETYPIPPLADVVSRLQQAGVGYVIDAGNDPQRAVSYETSWARAINLGIYGADLSYASTYGVKADVLHYYKAALELSRALNLKLDMLERLAAQEENQLQNKDSLRAIATQSIYETYASLCTNGQSEEAVLFLAGGWLEAVYLGANIASLSRRNQQVVELLQQQESTFQSIMRLLDRYKKTPAGEAMLTIFQDLQPSFEALRIKPDTQTTQTLTDQLEQARGKLIAQS
;
A
#
# COMPACT_ATOMS: atom_id res chain seq x y z
N MET A 1 -7.95 -60.37 -19.95
CA MET A 1 -6.81 -60.74 -19.11
C MET A 1 -6.73 -59.66 -18.03
N VAL A 2 -7.33 -59.76 -16.95
CA VAL A 2 -7.27 -60.45 -15.66
C VAL A 2 -5.87 -60.56 -15.08
N GLN A 3 -5.65 -59.77 -14.02
CA GLN A 3 -4.94 -60.14 -12.78
C GLN A 3 -4.74 -58.88 -11.93
N LYS A 4 -5.41 -58.62 -10.83
CA LYS A 4 -5.56 -59.20 -9.48
C LYS A 4 -4.38 -58.91 -8.52
N TYR A 5 -4.77 -58.20 -7.45
CA TYR A 5 -4.39 -58.22 -6.02
C TYR A 5 -2.95 -57.84 -5.58
N SER A 6 -2.81 -56.97 -4.58
CA SER A 6 -2.62 -57.43 -3.21
C SER A 6 -2.66 -56.24 -2.19
N VAL A 7 -3.51 -56.45 -1.21
CA VAL A 7 -3.66 -55.71 0.06
C VAL A 7 -2.60 -56.23 1.04
N TRP A 8 -1.93 -55.35 1.79
CA TRP A 8 -1.35 -55.77 3.07
C TRP A 8 -1.46 -54.64 4.10
N SER A 9 -2.26 -54.98 5.07
CA SER A 9 -2.48 -54.40 6.39
C SER A 9 -1.30 -54.75 7.29
N TRP A 10 -0.80 -53.84 8.10
CA TRP A 10 -0.16 -54.14 9.40
C TRP A 10 -0.50 -53.07 10.43
N LEU A 11 -1.27 -53.54 11.42
CA LEU A 11 -1.53 -52.96 12.74
C LEU A 11 -0.35 -53.25 13.69
N PHE A 12 -0.33 -52.55 14.82
CA PHE A 12 0.41 -52.69 16.10
C PHE A 12 1.31 -51.47 16.35
N VAL A 13 1.41 -50.85 17.54
CA VAL A 13 0.95 -51.17 18.92
C VAL A 13 0.96 -49.86 19.71
N VAL A 14 0.00 -49.73 20.59
CA VAL A 14 -0.11 -48.70 21.68
C VAL A 14 0.93 -49.03 22.75
N ALA A 15 1.64 -48.00 23.24
CA ALA A 15 2.34 -48.11 24.52
C ALA A 15 2.07 -46.84 25.37
N ILE A 16 1.23 -47.04 26.36
CA ILE A 16 0.99 -46.16 27.50
C ILE A 16 2.12 -46.39 28.50
N VAL A 17 2.83 -45.31 28.91
CA VAL A 17 3.63 -45.33 30.13
C VAL A 17 3.25 -44.13 30.97
N ALA A 18 2.56 -44.43 32.06
CA ALA A 18 2.32 -43.52 33.19
C ALA A 18 3.37 -43.82 34.26
N VAL A 19 4.09 -42.81 34.73
CA VAL A 19 4.79 -42.86 36.04
C VAL A 19 4.86 -41.46 36.65
N SER A 20 4.07 -41.28 37.62
CA SER A 20 4.23 -40.94 39.05
C SER A 20 4.92 -39.66 39.43
N LEU A 21 4.15 -38.90 40.19
CA LEU A 21 4.42 -37.80 41.11
C LEU A 21 5.57 -38.10 42.06
N TRP A 22 6.42 -37.11 42.25
CA TRP A 22 7.12 -36.94 43.53
C TRP A 22 7.14 -35.45 43.91
N SER A 23 6.47 -35.19 45.03
CA SER A 23 6.51 -33.97 45.82
C SER A 23 7.69 -34.05 46.77
N CYS A 24 8.48 -33.00 46.87
CA CYS A 24 9.15 -32.64 48.13
C CYS A 24 9.46 -31.14 48.15
N GLY A 25 9.02 -30.51 49.23
CA GLY A 25 9.19 -29.10 49.47
C GLY A 25 10.58 -28.74 49.97
N GLY A 26 10.94 -27.47 49.87
CA GLY A 26 12.12 -26.83 50.42
C GLY A 26 11.97 -25.32 50.36
N THR A 27 12.01 -24.73 51.52
CA THR A 27 11.87 -23.34 51.91
C THR A 27 12.94 -22.40 51.38
N GLY A 28 12.53 -21.20 50.99
CA GLY A 28 13.26 -19.94 51.25
C GLY A 28 14.37 -19.55 50.28
N ASP A 29 14.19 -18.60 49.40
CA ASP A 29 14.86 -17.30 49.58
C ASP A 29 14.27 -16.24 48.64
N SER A 30 14.05 -15.07 49.21
CA SER A 30 13.55 -13.86 48.57
C SER A 30 14.62 -13.25 47.67
N ASN A 31 14.38 -13.27 46.34
CA ASN A 31 15.07 -12.36 45.45
C ASN A 31 14.05 -11.73 44.50
N GLN A 32 13.58 -10.58 44.90
CA GLN A 32 12.66 -9.73 44.17
C GLN A 32 13.39 -9.21 42.92
N LYS A 33 13.27 -9.93 41.77
CA LYS A 33 13.56 -9.36 40.48
C LYS A 33 12.46 -8.36 40.12
N ILE A 34 12.83 -7.09 40.13
CA ILE A 34 12.05 -6.00 39.57
C ILE A 34 11.72 -6.38 38.12
N ALA A 35 10.48 -6.77 37.89
CA ALA A 35 9.93 -6.93 36.55
C ALA A 35 9.88 -5.54 35.93
N GLY A 36 10.69 -5.31 34.90
CA GLY A 36 10.55 -4.19 34.00
C GLY A 36 9.15 -4.22 33.34
N PRO A 37 8.64 -3.08 32.86
CA PRO A 37 7.33 -3.05 32.25
C PRO A 37 7.28 -4.03 31.08
N ALA A 38 6.36 -4.98 31.13
CA ALA A 38 6.05 -5.87 30.05
C ALA A 38 5.66 -4.99 28.83
N GLN A 39 6.48 -4.99 27.81
CA GLN A 39 6.08 -4.57 26.48
C GLN A 39 5.11 -5.64 25.94
N ASP A 40 3.83 -5.46 26.31
CA ASP A 40 2.74 -6.20 25.69
C ASP A 40 2.29 -5.40 24.47
N SER A 41 2.99 -5.59 23.36
CA SER A 41 2.58 -5.17 22.04
C SER A 41 2.83 -6.30 21.03
N THR A 42 2.12 -7.40 21.24
CA THR A 42 1.82 -8.33 20.15
C THR A 42 0.70 -7.70 19.32
N GLU A 43 1.03 -6.67 18.53
CA GLU A 43 0.18 -6.29 17.40
C GLU A 43 0.10 -7.49 16.47
N ALA A 44 -1.12 -8.00 16.28
CA ALA A 44 -1.33 -9.05 15.27
C ALA A 44 -0.79 -8.55 13.93
N PRO A 45 0.00 -9.35 13.20
CA PRO A 45 0.51 -8.94 11.91
C PRO A 45 -0.66 -8.50 11.02
N LEU A 46 -0.47 -7.39 10.28
CA LEU A 46 -1.43 -6.96 9.26
C LEU A 46 -1.72 -8.16 8.35
N GLN A 47 -3.01 -8.44 8.13
CA GLN A 47 -3.37 -9.56 7.23
C GLN A 47 -2.69 -9.36 5.89
N GLU A 48 -2.15 -10.43 5.32
CA GLU A 48 -1.46 -10.44 4.01
C GLU A 48 -2.36 -10.02 2.83
N THR A 49 -3.60 -9.63 3.11
CA THR A 49 -4.58 -9.19 2.10
C THR A 49 -4.53 -7.68 1.97
N TYR A 50 -4.29 -7.20 0.77
CA TYR A 50 -4.30 -5.76 0.44
C TYR A 50 -5.66 -5.13 0.84
N PRO A 51 -5.69 -4.17 1.77
CA PRO A 51 -6.91 -3.81 2.50
C PRO A 51 -7.78 -2.75 1.83
N ILE A 52 -7.37 -2.23 0.67
CA ILE A 52 -8.10 -1.20 -0.08
C ILE A 52 -8.31 -1.64 -1.53
N PRO A 53 -9.25 -1.03 -2.27
CA PRO A 53 -9.40 -1.28 -3.70
C PRO A 53 -8.11 -1.01 -4.47
N PRO A 54 -7.86 -1.69 -5.61
CA PRO A 54 -6.69 -1.45 -6.44
C PRO A 54 -6.55 0.02 -6.85
N LEU A 55 -5.36 0.59 -6.73
CA LEU A 55 -5.08 1.97 -7.16
C LEU A 55 -5.42 2.17 -8.65
N ALA A 56 -5.21 1.13 -9.46
CA ALA A 56 -5.55 1.11 -10.87
C ALA A 56 -7.05 1.35 -11.16
N ASP A 57 -7.94 1.06 -10.21
CA ASP A 57 -9.38 1.26 -10.40
C ASP A 57 -9.74 2.76 -10.45
N VAL A 58 -9.09 3.58 -9.62
CA VAL A 58 -9.26 5.04 -9.65
C VAL A 58 -8.87 5.57 -11.02
N VAL A 59 -7.69 5.17 -11.51
CA VAL A 59 -7.14 5.60 -12.81
C VAL A 59 -7.97 5.07 -13.99
N SER A 60 -8.44 3.83 -13.92
CA SER A 60 -9.26 3.22 -14.99
C SER A 60 -10.57 3.98 -15.22
N ARG A 61 -11.17 4.53 -14.17
CA ARG A 61 -12.38 5.37 -14.29
C ARG A 61 -12.13 6.64 -15.08
N LEU A 62 -10.94 7.26 -14.93
CA LEU A 62 -10.55 8.44 -15.72
C LEU A 62 -10.47 8.08 -17.21
N GLN A 63 -9.82 6.97 -17.53
CA GLN A 63 -9.70 6.52 -18.91
C GLN A 63 -11.08 6.20 -19.51
N GLN A 64 -11.96 5.53 -18.76
CA GLN A 64 -13.34 5.24 -19.19
C GLN A 64 -14.15 6.52 -19.41
N ALA A 65 -13.92 7.56 -18.60
CA ALA A 65 -14.50 8.88 -18.80
C ALA A 65 -13.92 9.63 -20.02
N GLY A 66 -12.99 9.02 -20.77
CA GLY A 66 -12.37 9.61 -21.97
C GLY A 66 -11.40 10.75 -21.65
N VAL A 67 -10.82 10.75 -20.45
CA VAL A 67 -9.75 11.67 -20.05
C VAL A 67 -8.43 11.18 -20.63
N GLY A 68 -7.66 12.07 -21.26
CA GLY A 68 -6.35 11.74 -21.87
C GLY A 68 -5.24 11.64 -20.83
N TYR A 69 -4.10 11.07 -21.26
CA TYR A 69 -2.87 11.09 -20.46
C TYR A 69 -2.31 12.51 -20.37
N VAL A 70 -1.92 12.92 -19.18
CA VAL A 70 -1.23 14.19 -18.91
C VAL A 70 0.21 13.86 -18.55
N ILE A 71 1.15 14.32 -19.40
CA ILE A 71 2.58 14.15 -19.18
C ILE A 71 2.98 14.94 -17.92
N ASP A 72 3.91 14.39 -17.14
CA ASP A 72 4.45 15.00 -15.91
C ASP A 72 3.40 15.28 -14.80
N ALA A 73 2.23 14.64 -14.87
CA ALA A 73 1.23 14.75 -13.79
C ALA A 73 1.66 14.02 -12.51
N GLY A 74 2.43 12.95 -12.62
CA GLY A 74 2.97 12.18 -11.50
C GLY A 74 4.17 12.84 -10.83
N ASN A 75 4.72 12.15 -9.82
CA ASN A 75 5.92 12.59 -9.12
C ASN A 75 7.18 12.37 -10.00
N ASP A 76 8.12 13.33 -9.96
CA ASP A 76 9.37 13.21 -10.72
C ASP A 76 10.17 11.97 -10.27
N PRO A 77 10.41 11.00 -11.16
CA PRO A 77 11.16 9.77 -10.84
C PRO A 77 12.58 10.01 -10.33
N GLN A 78 13.20 11.14 -10.70
CA GLN A 78 14.56 11.49 -10.27
C GLN A 78 14.63 11.81 -8.78
N ARG A 79 13.52 12.11 -8.12
CA ARG A 79 13.45 12.35 -6.69
C ARG A 79 13.59 11.09 -5.84
N ALA A 80 13.50 9.90 -6.42
CA ALA A 80 13.57 8.64 -5.67
C ALA A 80 14.83 8.55 -4.77
N VAL A 81 15.97 9.05 -5.24
CA VAL A 81 17.23 9.03 -4.50
C VAL A 81 17.31 10.07 -3.37
N SER A 82 16.40 11.02 -3.29
CA SER A 82 16.40 12.08 -2.28
C SER A 82 15.63 11.71 -1.00
N TYR A 83 14.86 10.63 -1.00
CA TYR A 83 14.11 10.20 0.18
C TYR A 83 15.01 9.42 1.13
N GLU A 84 15.31 9.99 2.30
CA GLU A 84 16.34 9.45 3.21
C GLU A 84 15.77 8.53 4.29
N THR A 85 14.58 8.82 4.82
CA THR A 85 13.96 8.05 5.90
C THR A 85 13.15 6.85 5.39
N SER A 86 13.00 5.79 6.20
CA SER A 86 12.18 4.63 5.82
C SER A 86 10.73 5.00 5.53
N TRP A 87 10.17 5.90 6.31
CA TRP A 87 8.81 6.36 6.13
C TRP A 87 8.62 7.24 4.88
N ALA A 88 9.56 8.15 4.56
CA ALA A 88 9.51 8.91 3.32
C ALA A 88 9.64 8.01 2.09
N ARG A 89 10.52 7.00 2.16
CA ARG A 89 10.64 5.97 1.11
C ARG A 89 9.37 5.17 0.93
N ALA A 90 8.75 4.73 2.01
CA ALA A 90 7.51 3.94 1.95
C ALA A 90 6.34 4.76 1.35
N ILE A 91 6.15 6.01 1.79
CA ILE A 91 5.13 6.91 1.23
C ILE A 91 5.35 7.10 -0.26
N ASN A 92 6.57 7.45 -0.67
CA ASN A 92 6.87 7.75 -2.06
C ASN A 92 6.94 6.49 -2.94
N LEU A 93 7.23 5.33 -2.39
CA LEU A 93 7.05 4.05 -3.07
C LEU A 93 5.58 3.80 -3.42
N GLY A 94 4.66 4.15 -2.51
CA GLY A 94 3.22 4.14 -2.78
C GLY A 94 2.82 5.14 -3.88
N ILE A 95 3.33 6.36 -3.82
CA ILE A 95 3.12 7.41 -4.83
C ILE A 95 3.58 6.91 -6.21
N TYR A 96 4.83 6.41 -6.34
CA TYR A 96 5.29 5.85 -7.62
C TYR A 96 4.52 4.60 -8.05
N GLY A 97 3.94 3.84 -7.13
CA GLY A 97 3.01 2.76 -7.46
C GLY A 97 1.73 3.25 -8.14
N ALA A 98 1.18 4.38 -7.69
CA ALA A 98 0.03 5.02 -8.32
C ALA A 98 0.39 5.63 -9.69
N ASP A 99 1.53 6.31 -9.79
CA ASP A 99 2.04 6.86 -11.05
C ASP A 99 2.29 5.77 -12.09
N LEU A 100 2.86 4.64 -11.65
CA LEU A 100 3.05 3.45 -12.46
C LEU A 100 1.72 2.90 -12.98
N SER A 101 0.70 2.82 -12.11
CA SER A 101 -0.66 2.40 -12.48
C SER A 101 -1.27 3.34 -13.51
N TYR A 102 -1.03 4.64 -13.33
CA TYR A 102 -1.48 5.68 -14.25
C TYR A 102 -0.83 5.52 -15.63
N ALA A 103 0.49 5.51 -15.72
CA ALA A 103 1.23 5.34 -16.97
C ALA A 103 0.89 4.00 -17.67
N SER A 104 0.77 2.91 -16.90
CA SER A 104 0.42 1.59 -17.42
C SER A 104 -1.01 1.54 -17.98
N THR A 105 -1.96 2.21 -17.33
CA THR A 105 -3.36 2.28 -17.80
C THR A 105 -3.48 2.97 -19.14
N TYR A 106 -2.63 3.95 -19.43
CA TYR A 106 -2.58 4.64 -20.72
C TYR A 106 -1.60 4.00 -21.70
N GLY A 107 -0.73 3.11 -21.26
CA GLY A 107 0.24 2.40 -22.07
C GLY A 107 1.45 3.27 -22.48
N VAL A 108 1.80 4.26 -21.64
CA VAL A 108 2.95 5.16 -21.89
C VAL A 108 4.23 4.48 -21.39
N LYS A 109 4.84 3.68 -22.26
CA LYS A 109 5.93 2.77 -21.92
C LYS A 109 7.15 3.44 -21.33
N ALA A 110 7.53 4.63 -21.81
CA ALA A 110 8.65 5.39 -21.27
C ALA A 110 8.44 5.74 -19.80
N ASP A 111 7.28 6.28 -19.45
CA ASP A 111 6.93 6.65 -18.07
C ASP A 111 6.76 5.41 -17.19
N VAL A 112 6.20 4.32 -17.73
CA VAL A 112 6.16 3.02 -17.03
C VAL A 112 7.56 2.60 -16.59
N LEU A 113 8.56 2.66 -17.48
CA LEU A 113 9.95 2.30 -17.13
C LEU A 113 10.56 3.28 -16.12
N HIS A 114 10.27 4.58 -16.21
CA HIS A 114 10.77 5.57 -15.28
C HIS A 114 10.23 5.32 -13.87
N TYR A 115 8.92 5.11 -13.73
CA TYR A 115 8.30 4.82 -12.43
C TYR A 115 8.70 3.47 -11.86
N TYR A 116 8.91 2.45 -12.70
CA TYR A 116 9.47 1.17 -12.27
C TYR A 116 10.86 1.32 -11.67
N LYS A 117 11.74 2.09 -12.32
CA LYS A 117 13.10 2.33 -11.81
C LYS A 117 13.07 3.10 -10.49
N ALA A 118 12.22 4.11 -10.36
CA ALA A 118 12.03 4.86 -9.13
C ALA A 118 11.50 3.96 -7.99
N ALA A 119 10.50 3.13 -8.27
CA ALA A 119 9.95 2.18 -7.31
C ALA A 119 10.99 1.13 -6.89
N LEU A 120 11.79 0.63 -7.82
CA LEU A 120 12.87 -0.33 -7.53
C LEU A 120 13.95 0.28 -6.64
N GLU A 121 14.34 1.53 -6.87
CA GLU A 121 15.30 2.26 -6.03
C GLU A 121 14.81 2.34 -4.58
N LEU A 122 13.58 2.77 -4.35
CA LEU A 122 12.99 2.86 -3.01
C LEU A 122 12.80 1.48 -2.37
N SER A 123 12.42 0.47 -3.14
CA SER A 123 12.26 -0.89 -2.64
C SER A 123 13.59 -1.46 -2.14
N ARG A 124 14.68 -1.24 -2.87
CA ARG A 124 16.03 -1.64 -2.44
C ARG A 124 16.46 -0.91 -1.17
N ALA A 125 16.18 0.40 -1.08
CA ALA A 125 16.49 1.20 0.09
C ALA A 125 15.67 0.80 1.33
N LEU A 126 14.50 0.14 1.14
CA LEU A 126 13.68 -0.47 2.18
C LEU A 126 14.03 -1.95 2.45
N ASN A 127 15.06 -2.49 1.79
CA ASN A 127 15.46 -3.91 1.85
C ASN A 127 14.37 -4.89 1.38
N LEU A 128 13.52 -4.47 0.44
CA LEU A 128 12.52 -5.33 -0.17
C LEU A 128 13.12 -6.09 -1.35
N LYS A 129 12.78 -7.37 -1.47
CA LYS A 129 13.12 -8.20 -2.64
C LYS A 129 11.88 -8.33 -3.51
N LEU A 130 11.86 -7.65 -4.64
CA LEU A 130 10.73 -7.59 -5.55
C LEU A 130 11.18 -8.04 -6.94
N ASP A 131 11.23 -9.36 -7.14
CA ASP A 131 11.73 -9.99 -8.37
C ASP A 131 11.01 -9.49 -9.63
N MET A 132 9.72 -9.17 -9.52
CA MET A 132 8.95 -8.64 -10.64
C MET A 132 9.41 -7.24 -11.03
N LEU A 133 9.60 -6.33 -10.09
CA LEU A 133 10.13 -5.00 -10.35
C LEU A 133 11.54 -5.07 -10.95
N GLU A 134 12.40 -5.97 -10.46
CA GLU A 134 13.76 -6.13 -10.99
C GLU A 134 13.74 -6.58 -12.46
N ARG A 135 12.92 -7.58 -12.79
CA ARG A 135 12.78 -8.06 -14.16
C ARG A 135 12.25 -7.00 -15.13
N LEU A 136 11.29 -6.18 -14.67
CA LEU A 136 10.70 -5.15 -15.51
C LEU A 136 11.60 -3.94 -15.67
N ALA A 137 12.29 -3.52 -14.62
CA ALA A 137 13.23 -2.40 -14.69
C ALA A 137 14.44 -2.70 -15.61
N ALA A 138 14.75 -3.99 -15.84
CA ALA A 138 15.79 -4.44 -16.76
C ALA A 138 15.34 -4.49 -18.22
N GLN A 139 14.05 -4.34 -18.52
CA GLN A 139 13.53 -4.35 -19.89
C GLN A 139 13.76 -3.00 -20.59
N GLU A 140 13.93 -3.05 -21.90
CA GLU A 140 13.88 -1.87 -22.74
C GLU A 140 12.43 -1.57 -23.16
N GLU A 141 12.15 -0.32 -23.51
CA GLU A 141 10.80 0.13 -23.88
C GLU A 141 10.16 -0.71 -24.99
N ASN A 142 10.96 -1.12 -25.97
CA ASN A 142 10.52 -1.94 -27.11
C ASN A 142 10.17 -3.39 -26.73
N GLN A 143 10.65 -3.86 -25.58
CA GLN A 143 10.38 -5.19 -25.03
C GLN A 143 9.11 -5.23 -24.19
N LEU A 144 8.57 -4.07 -23.80
CA LEU A 144 7.35 -3.99 -23.04
C LEU A 144 6.16 -4.47 -23.86
N GLN A 145 5.34 -5.29 -23.22
CA GLN A 145 4.16 -5.88 -23.84
C GLN A 145 3.05 -4.84 -24.06
N ASN A 146 1.87 -5.30 -24.39
CA ASN A 146 0.70 -4.45 -24.58
C ASN A 146 0.22 -3.83 -23.24
N LYS A 147 -0.65 -2.83 -23.35
CA LYS A 147 -1.17 -2.05 -22.25
C LYS A 147 -1.82 -2.88 -21.13
N ASP A 148 -2.57 -3.93 -21.49
CA ASP A 148 -3.27 -4.75 -20.48
C ASP A 148 -2.29 -5.56 -19.64
N SER A 149 -1.22 -6.07 -20.27
CA SER A 149 -0.12 -6.73 -19.55
C SER A 149 0.60 -5.75 -18.61
N LEU A 150 0.90 -4.53 -19.07
CA LEU A 150 1.53 -3.50 -18.22
C LEU A 150 0.69 -3.17 -17.00
N ARG A 151 -0.63 -3.01 -17.18
CA ARG A 151 -1.55 -2.74 -16.08
C ARG A 151 -1.62 -3.90 -15.09
N ALA A 152 -1.70 -5.13 -15.57
CA ALA A 152 -1.70 -6.31 -14.71
C ALA A 152 -0.43 -6.42 -13.88
N ILE A 153 0.73 -6.19 -14.50
CA ILE A 153 2.04 -6.22 -13.85
C ILE A 153 2.15 -5.09 -12.81
N ALA A 154 1.73 -3.87 -13.14
CA ALA A 154 1.74 -2.75 -12.19
C ALA A 154 0.89 -3.04 -10.95
N THR A 155 -0.32 -3.58 -11.15
CA THR A 155 -1.21 -3.97 -10.04
C THR A 155 -0.57 -5.07 -9.18
N GLN A 156 -0.01 -6.09 -9.80
CA GLN A 156 0.64 -7.19 -9.10
C GLN A 156 1.85 -6.70 -8.29
N SER A 157 2.67 -5.80 -8.84
CA SER A 157 3.83 -5.22 -8.16
C SER A 157 3.43 -4.46 -6.89
N ILE A 158 2.29 -3.76 -6.91
CA ILE A 158 1.75 -3.06 -5.73
C ILE A 158 1.39 -4.06 -4.63
N TYR A 159 0.71 -5.16 -4.98
CA TYR A 159 0.35 -6.20 -4.01
C TYR A 159 1.57 -6.90 -3.43
N GLU A 160 2.56 -7.24 -4.26
CA GLU A 160 3.81 -7.85 -3.81
C GLU A 160 4.61 -6.90 -2.90
N THR A 161 4.62 -5.60 -3.19
CA THR A 161 5.27 -4.59 -2.35
C THR A 161 4.63 -4.53 -0.97
N TYR A 162 3.30 -4.43 -0.90
CA TYR A 162 2.56 -4.43 0.35
C TYR A 162 2.79 -5.70 1.17
N ALA A 163 2.66 -6.86 0.54
CA ALA A 163 2.87 -8.15 1.20
C ALA A 163 4.31 -8.29 1.71
N SER A 164 5.30 -7.83 0.93
CA SER A 164 6.71 -7.85 1.34
C SER A 164 6.98 -6.95 2.55
N LEU A 165 6.41 -5.74 2.59
CA LEU A 165 6.50 -4.85 3.76
C LEU A 165 5.91 -5.53 5.01
N CYS A 166 4.73 -6.13 4.91
CA CYS A 166 4.09 -6.85 6.01
C CYS A 166 4.94 -8.04 6.48
N THR A 167 5.42 -8.87 5.56
CA THR A 167 6.20 -10.07 5.86
C THR A 167 7.56 -9.74 6.50
N ASN A 168 8.15 -8.60 6.13
CA ASN A 168 9.40 -8.11 6.70
C ASN A 168 9.23 -7.44 8.08
N GLY A 169 7.99 -7.37 8.62
CA GLY A 169 7.71 -6.70 9.88
C GLY A 169 7.66 -5.17 9.79
N GLN A 170 7.62 -4.62 8.56
CA GLN A 170 7.54 -3.19 8.26
C GLN A 170 6.06 -2.74 8.14
N SER A 171 5.27 -3.05 9.18
CA SER A 171 3.80 -2.86 9.14
C SER A 171 3.39 -1.39 9.11
N GLU A 172 4.17 -0.50 9.71
CA GLU A 172 3.95 0.95 9.62
C GLU A 172 4.21 1.44 8.19
N GLU A 173 5.35 1.06 7.62
CA GLU A 173 5.71 1.39 6.24
C GLU A 173 4.66 0.85 5.25
N ALA A 174 4.07 -0.32 5.51
CA ALA A 174 2.99 -0.86 4.69
C ALA A 174 1.75 0.05 4.69
N VAL A 175 1.36 0.60 5.85
CA VAL A 175 0.24 1.55 5.95
C VAL A 175 0.59 2.88 5.30
N LEU A 176 1.81 3.38 5.48
CA LEU A 176 2.28 4.62 4.85
C LEU A 176 2.35 4.49 3.32
N PHE A 177 2.80 3.34 2.81
CA PHE A 177 2.76 2.99 1.38
C PHE A 177 1.32 3.04 0.82
N LEU A 178 0.36 2.41 1.50
CA LEU A 178 -1.05 2.46 1.10
C LEU A 178 -1.60 3.89 1.06
N ALA A 179 -1.32 4.66 2.11
CA ALA A 179 -1.82 6.02 2.25
C ALA A 179 -1.25 6.95 1.18
N GLY A 180 0.07 6.87 0.92
CA GLY A 180 0.73 7.64 -0.13
C GLY A 180 0.20 7.30 -1.52
N GLY A 181 0.10 6.00 -1.84
CA GLY A 181 -0.39 5.55 -3.14
C GLY A 181 -1.86 5.90 -3.39
N TRP A 182 -2.71 5.76 -2.39
CA TRP A 182 -4.11 6.16 -2.51
C TRP A 182 -4.25 7.67 -2.72
N LEU A 183 -3.53 8.48 -1.94
CA LEU A 183 -3.58 9.93 -2.06
C LEU A 183 -3.15 10.39 -3.46
N GLU A 184 -2.07 9.82 -3.99
CA GLU A 184 -1.59 10.12 -5.36
C GLU A 184 -2.62 9.71 -6.41
N ALA A 185 -3.20 8.50 -6.33
CA ALA A 185 -4.19 8.04 -7.29
C ALA A 185 -5.44 8.94 -7.30
N VAL A 186 -5.90 9.39 -6.13
CA VAL A 186 -7.07 10.28 -6.01
C VAL A 186 -6.73 11.69 -6.48
N TYR A 187 -5.53 12.20 -6.15
CA TYR A 187 -5.04 13.49 -6.66
C TYR A 187 -4.98 13.51 -8.19
N LEU A 188 -4.32 12.51 -8.80
CA LEU A 188 -4.27 12.37 -10.25
C LEU A 188 -5.68 12.33 -10.85
N GLY A 189 -6.57 11.55 -10.21
CA GLY A 189 -7.97 11.45 -10.60
C GLY A 189 -8.70 12.78 -10.62
N ALA A 190 -8.64 13.50 -9.53
CA ALA A 190 -9.34 14.77 -9.34
C ALA A 190 -8.76 15.88 -10.22
N ASN A 191 -7.44 16.03 -10.24
CA ASN A 191 -6.76 17.12 -10.95
C ASN A 191 -6.91 16.97 -12.47
N ILE A 192 -6.63 15.80 -13.02
CA ILE A 192 -6.70 15.55 -14.46
C ILE A 192 -8.14 15.64 -14.96
N ALA A 193 -9.12 15.13 -14.20
CA ALA A 193 -10.52 15.24 -14.59
C ALA A 193 -11.02 16.69 -14.55
N SER A 194 -10.58 17.51 -13.59
CA SER A 194 -10.89 18.94 -13.52
C SER A 194 -10.37 19.70 -14.73
N LEU A 195 -9.14 19.43 -15.17
CA LEU A 195 -8.54 20.00 -16.38
C LEU A 195 -9.36 19.66 -17.64
N SER A 196 -10.00 18.51 -17.65
CA SER A 196 -10.84 18.04 -18.76
C SER A 196 -12.26 18.61 -18.74
N ARG A 197 -12.60 19.52 -17.82
CA ARG A 197 -13.93 20.10 -17.60
C ARG A 197 -15.04 19.05 -17.37
N ARG A 198 -14.68 17.91 -16.77
CA ARG A 198 -15.57 16.78 -16.50
C ARG A 198 -16.01 16.77 -15.03
N ASN A 199 -16.58 17.89 -14.57
CA ASN A 199 -16.88 18.13 -13.16
C ASN A 199 -17.74 17.03 -12.51
N GLN A 200 -18.72 16.49 -13.24
CA GLN A 200 -19.57 15.42 -12.68
C GLN A 200 -18.78 14.13 -12.44
N GLN A 201 -17.92 13.73 -13.36
CA GLN A 201 -17.09 12.54 -13.21
C GLN A 201 -16.09 12.70 -12.04
N VAL A 202 -15.56 13.92 -11.81
CA VAL A 202 -14.73 14.21 -10.64
C VAL A 202 -15.52 14.04 -9.35
N VAL A 203 -16.72 14.61 -9.28
CA VAL A 203 -17.62 14.46 -8.12
C VAL A 203 -17.85 12.99 -7.79
N GLU A 204 -18.27 12.20 -8.78
CA GLU A 204 -18.54 10.77 -8.62
C GLU A 204 -17.30 9.99 -8.18
N LEU A 205 -16.14 10.28 -8.79
CA LEU A 205 -14.88 9.65 -8.44
C LEU A 205 -14.52 9.92 -6.97
N LEU A 206 -14.57 11.18 -6.54
CA LEU A 206 -14.19 11.58 -5.19
C LEU A 206 -15.17 11.03 -4.14
N GLN A 207 -16.48 11.04 -4.42
CA GLN A 207 -17.48 10.45 -3.53
C GLN A 207 -17.25 8.96 -3.30
N GLN A 208 -16.85 8.23 -4.33
CA GLN A 208 -16.55 6.80 -4.22
C GLN A 208 -15.28 6.50 -3.39
N GLN A 209 -14.41 7.49 -3.16
CA GLN A 209 -13.21 7.33 -2.35
C GLN A 209 -13.46 7.45 -0.84
N GLU A 210 -14.63 7.92 -0.40
CA GLU A 210 -14.90 8.15 1.04
C GLU A 210 -14.71 6.88 1.88
N SER A 211 -15.19 5.72 1.43
CA SER A 211 -15.05 4.46 2.19
C SER A 211 -13.59 4.01 2.30
N THR A 212 -12.81 4.21 1.25
CA THR A 212 -11.37 3.90 1.23
C THR A 212 -10.60 4.87 2.12
N PHE A 213 -10.92 6.16 2.06
CA PHE A 213 -10.39 7.19 2.95
C PHE A 213 -10.58 6.81 4.42
N GLN A 214 -11.80 6.45 4.82
CA GLN A 214 -12.10 6.03 6.19
C GLN A 214 -11.34 4.74 6.59
N SER A 215 -11.11 3.84 5.66
CA SER A 215 -10.34 2.62 5.92
C SER A 215 -8.87 2.95 6.18
N ILE A 216 -8.27 3.84 5.39
CA ILE A 216 -6.89 4.30 5.59
C ILE A 216 -6.76 5.06 6.91
N MET A 217 -7.72 5.93 7.26
CA MET A 217 -7.74 6.63 8.55
C MET A 217 -7.67 5.65 9.73
N ARG A 218 -8.45 4.55 9.68
CA ARG A 218 -8.40 3.52 10.73
C ARG A 218 -7.07 2.78 10.79
N LEU A 219 -6.41 2.56 9.66
CA LEU A 219 -5.09 1.95 9.61
C LEU A 219 -4.03 2.89 10.18
N LEU A 220 -4.06 4.17 9.82
CA LEU A 220 -3.14 5.20 10.32
C LEU A 220 -3.30 5.43 11.84
N ASP A 221 -4.53 5.37 12.37
CA ASP A 221 -4.78 5.54 13.83
C ASP A 221 -4.01 4.53 14.70
N ARG A 222 -3.66 3.37 14.14
CA ARG A 222 -2.83 2.36 14.83
C ARG A 222 -1.41 2.86 15.09
N TYR A 223 -0.92 3.79 14.26
CA TYR A 223 0.44 4.35 14.31
C TYR A 223 0.48 5.81 14.77
N LYS A 224 -0.60 6.36 15.32
CA LYS A 224 -0.68 7.75 15.80
C LYS A 224 0.34 8.15 16.87
N LYS A 225 1.04 7.18 17.47
CA LYS A 225 2.07 7.41 18.49
C LYS A 225 3.49 7.46 17.91
N THR A 226 3.67 7.12 16.64
CA THR A 226 4.94 7.25 15.94
C THR A 226 5.00 8.59 15.21
N PRO A 227 6.18 9.21 15.04
CA PRO A 227 6.29 10.50 14.35
C PRO A 227 5.73 10.46 12.92
N ALA A 228 6.00 9.38 12.17
CA ALA A 228 5.54 9.23 10.80
C ALA A 228 4.03 8.98 10.70
N GLY A 229 3.51 8.10 11.53
CA GLY A 229 2.07 7.81 11.60
C GLY A 229 1.26 9.02 12.05
N GLU A 230 1.72 9.78 13.07
CA GLU A 230 1.09 11.02 13.51
C GLU A 230 1.07 12.07 12.40
N ALA A 231 2.20 12.29 11.73
CA ALA A 231 2.30 13.25 10.63
C ALA A 231 1.35 12.90 9.47
N MET A 232 1.32 11.62 9.07
CA MET A 232 0.42 11.16 8.00
C MET A 232 -1.04 11.23 8.43
N LEU A 233 -1.38 10.83 9.65
CA LEU A 233 -2.73 10.91 10.19
C LEU A 233 -3.21 12.37 10.21
N THR A 234 -2.38 13.32 10.58
CA THR A 234 -2.69 14.76 10.55
C THR A 234 -3.04 15.23 9.15
N ILE A 235 -2.25 14.84 8.14
CA ILE A 235 -2.53 15.17 6.72
C ILE A 235 -3.90 14.64 6.31
N PHE A 236 -4.23 13.41 6.70
CA PHE A 236 -5.53 12.80 6.38
C PHE A 236 -6.67 13.44 7.17
N GLN A 237 -6.47 13.81 8.44
CA GLN A 237 -7.46 14.54 9.24
C GLN A 237 -7.79 15.90 8.64
N ASP A 238 -6.81 16.60 8.06
CA ASP A 238 -7.01 17.87 7.36
C ASP A 238 -7.94 17.71 6.12
N LEU A 239 -7.96 16.54 5.47
CA LEU A 239 -8.84 16.24 4.34
C LEU A 239 -10.28 15.90 4.75
N GLN A 240 -10.50 15.44 5.98
CA GLN A 240 -11.79 14.91 6.44
C GLN A 240 -12.95 15.91 6.30
N PRO A 241 -12.82 17.20 6.69
CA PRO A 241 -13.91 18.17 6.52
C PRO A 241 -14.34 18.37 5.07
N SER A 242 -13.42 18.26 4.11
CA SER A 242 -13.72 18.41 2.69
C SER A 242 -14.42 17.19 2.08
N PHE A 243 -14.04 15.96 2.52
CA PHE A 243 -14.82 14.77 2.19
C PHE A 243 -16.25 14.86 2.75
N GLU A 244 -16.41 15.33 4.00
CA GLU A 244 -17.71 15.54 4.61
C GLU A 244 -18.56 16.59 3.85
N ALA A 245 -17.95 17.72 3.49
CA ALA A 245 -18.61 18.77 2.71
C ALA A 245 -19.06 18.26 1.34
N LEU A 246 -18.21 17.48 0.64
CA LEU A 246 -18.55 16.86 -0.64
C LEU A 246 -19.69 15.84 -0.51
N ARG A 247 -19.73 15.07 0.59
CA ARG A 247 -20.82 14.13 0.87
C ARG A 247 -22.15 14.83 1.10
N ILE A 248 -22.15 15.97 1.82
CA ILE A 248 -23.37 16.75 2.11
C ILE A 248 -23.84 17.52 0.89
N LYS A 249 -22.93 18.14 0.16
CA LYS A 249 -23.23 18.99 -0.98
C LYS A 249 -22.24 18.70 -2.13
N PRO A 250 -22.53 17.72 -2.99
CA PRO A 250 -21.65 17.34 -4.10
C PRO A 250 -21.80 18.32 -5.26
N ASP A 251 -21.10 19.44 -5.20
CA ASP A 251 -21.08 20.46 -6.23
C ASP A 251 -19.64 20.84 -6.66
N THR A 252 -19.53 21.71 -7.65
CA THR A 252 -18.24 22.16 -8.17
C THR A 252 -17.37 22.82 -7.10
N GLN A 253 -17.97 23.57 -6.17
CA GLN A 253 -17.25 24.29 -5.12
C GLN A 253 -16.60 23.33 -4.13
N THR A 254 -17.37 22.39 -3.60
CA THR A 254 -16.85 21.39 -2.63
C THR A 254 -15.84 20.45 -3.28
N THR A 255 -16.07 20.09 -4.55
CA THR A 255 -15.14 19.30 -5.35
C THR A 255 -13.81 20.02 -5.53
N GLN A 256 -13.83 21.30 -5.92
CA GLN A 256 -12.61 22.08 -6.10
C GLN A 256 -11.85 22.22 -4.79
N THR A 257 -12.55 22.52 -3.69
CA THR A 257 -11.93 22.62 -2.36
C THR A 257 -11.20 21.34 -1.97
N LEU A 258 -11.82 20.17 -2.18
CA LEU A 258 -11.17 18.89 -1.90
C LEU A 258 -9.98 18.63 -2.85
N THR A 259 -10.10 18.96 -4.14
CA THR A 259 -9.02 18.83 -5.11
C THR A 259 -7.80 19.67 -4.71
N ASP A 260 -8.01 20.92 -4.32
CA ASP A 260 -6.94 21.82 -3.88
C ASP A 260 -6.25 21.31 -2.60
N GLN A 261 -7.02 20.71 -1.69
CA GLN A 261 -6.48 20.10 -0.47
C GLN A 261 -5.70 18.82 -0.75
N LEU A 262 -6.14 17.99 -1.69
CA LEU A 262 -5.40 16.80 -2.14
C LEU A 262 -4.05 17.22 -2.75
N GLU A 263 -4.02 18.28 -3.55
CA GLU A 263 -2.78 18.82 -4.12
C GLU A 263 -1.82 19.30 -3.02
N GLN A 264 -2.32 20.05 -2.03
CA GLN A 264 -1.52 20.50 -0.89
C GLN A 264 -0.99 19.34 -0.05
N ALA A 265 -1.83 18.34 0.23
CA ALA A 265 -1.46 17.14 0.96
C ALA A 265 -0.35 16.36 0.22
N ARG A 266 -0.53 16.15 -1.09
CA ARG A 266 0.49 15.55 -1.96
C ARG A 266 1.81 16.32 -1.92
N GLY A 267 1.74 17.65 -2.06
CA GLY A 267 2.92 18.52 -2.00
C GLY A 267 3.73 18.34 -0.71
N LYS A 268 3.05 18.19 0.44
CA LYS A 268 3.70 17.89 1.72
C LYS A 268 4.42 16.54 1.68
N LEU A 269 3.82 15.51 1.07
CA LEU A 269 4.39 14.16 1.05
C LEU A 269 5.62 14.04 0.14
N ILE A 270 5.58 14.62 -1.04
CA ILE A 270 6.71 14.58 -1.99
C ILE A 270 7.86 15.51 -1.61
N ALA A 271 7.62 16.51 -0.75
CA ALA A 271 8.66 17.41 -0.26
C ALA A 271 9.48 16.83 0.90
N GLN A 272 9.04 15.72 1.49
CA GLN A 272 9.73 15.07 2.60
C GLN A 272 10.95 14.31 2.07
N SER A 273 12.13 14.80 2.34
CA SER A 273 13.41 14.18 1.97
C SER A 273 14.15 13.67 3.21
#